data_f57cc168fc9972f078c63cf15efd4c5b
#
_entry.id   f57cc168fc9972f078c63cf15efd4c5b
#
_cell.length_a   1.000
_cell.length_b   1.000
_cell.length_c   1.000
_cell.angle_alpha   90.00
_cell.angle_beta   90.00
_cell.angle_gamma   90.00
#
_symmetry.space_group_name_H-M   'P 1'
#
loop_
_entity.id
_entity.type
_entity.pdbx_description
1 polymer ?
#
loop_
_entity_poly.entity_id
_entity_poly.type
_entity_poly.pdbx_seq_one_letter_code
_entity_poly.pdbx_strand_id
1 'polypeptide(L)'
;MPLDGFLDETLGRGVAKVGGEGESYRAGLLGAEPERTVLEAYSYLSGKIGFHAEEPLGPPPAVEAVADVHAFRTKIQSFHARGYTVRLPDMRWVSPALDEFCRALEFVLHQPVKAEAFWSRGDAKAPAHHDDYDIIVIQLRGRKRWFISANRSDLPNAWKAIPLASPPPDRFQEVEVCPGDLLYLPRGTRHRVDALSDSLHISIGFVPLTLRDALIAAVDHLSDLDRTLRETADGRLGVTVRQDDFAHLAPRIRQGVASLLAQCGSEDFISTAMQRRSSRTVAALDKLPSSAYRPQITGELMLRHSPRAMCHLMANSEKIDFSLPGEHLYIHRGVEESVKFISETPEFRVRDIPGGVADDIRFALVDKFLTSGFLEVVR
;
A
#
# COMPACT_ATOMS: atom_id res chain seq x y z
N MET A 1 -17.86 11.18 -4.59
CA MET A 1 -16.75 12.11 -4.33
C MET A 1 -15.70 11.89 -5.41
N PRO A 2 -15.32 12.92 -6.18
CA PRO A 2 -14.24 12.84 -7.16
C PRO A 2 -12.90 12.50 -6.48
N LEU A 3 -11.96 11.89 -7.23
CA LEU A 3 -10.65 11.47 -6.71
C LEU A 3 -9.84 12.65 -6.17
N ASP A 4 -9.77 13.76 -6.91
CA ASP A 4 -9.02 14.94 -6.49
C ASP A 4 -9.56 15.51 -5.17
N GLY A 5 -10.90 15.58 -5.01
CA GLY A 5 -11.50 15.98 -3.73
C GLY A 5 -11.19 15.02 -2.58
N PHE A 6 -11.05 13.72 -2.86
CA PHE A 6 -10.59 12.78 -1.84
C PHE A 6 -9.13 13.06 -1.44
N LEU A 7 -8.24 13.20 -2.41
CA LEU A 7 -6.81 13.40 -2.17
C LEU A 7 -6.53 14.74 -1.46
N ASP A 8 -7.20 15.81 -1.89
CA ASP A 8 -6.91 17.16 -1.42
C ASP A 8 -7.62 17.52 -0.12
N GLU A 9 -8.82 17.01 0.12
CA GLU A 9 -9.68 17.48 1.21
C GLU A 9 -9.90 16.43 2.30
N THR A 10 -9.85 15.13 1.96
CA THR A 10 -10.28 14.05 2.85
C THR A 10 -9.13 13.20 3.36
N LEU A 11 -8.17 12.87 2.51
CA LEU A 11 -7.05 11.98 2.84
C LEU A 11 -6.27 12.47 4.06
N GLY A 12 -6.18 11.64 5.11
CA GLY A 12 -5.52 11.96 6.38
C GLY A 12 -6.23 13.02 7.24
N ARG A 13 -7.42 13.53 6.83
CA ARG A 13 -8.09 14.67 7.49
C ARG A 13 -9.47 14.35 8.04
N GLY A 14 -10.24 13.55 7.33
CA GLY A 14 -11.63 13.31 7.70
C GLY A 14 -12.15 11.96 7.25
N VAL A 15 -13.27 11.56 7.83
CA VAL A 15 -13.99 10.34 7.49
C VAL A 15 -14.88 10.60 6.26
N ALA A 16 -14.95 9.64 5.35
CA ALA A 16 -15.84 9.72 4.21
C ALA A 16 -16.54 8.39 3.94
N LYS A 17 -17.83 8.46 3.60
CA LYS A 17 -18.60 7.33 3.10
C LYS A 17 -18.98 7.59 1.64
N VAL A 18 -18.81 6.58 0.80
CA VAL A 18 -19.20 6.59 -0.62
C VAL A 18 -20.06 5.38 -0.91
N GLY A 19 -21.27 5.61 -1.41
CA GLY A 19 -22.20 4.60 -1.92
C GLY A 19 -22.55 4.89 -3.38
N GLY A 20 -23.50 4.16 -3.95
CA GLY A 20 -24.06 4.39 -5.29
C GLY A 20 -23.17 3.89 -6.41
N GLU A 21 -22.72 4.73 -7.32
CA GLU A 21 -21.96 4.33 -8.49
C GLU A 21 -20.78 3.39 -8.13
N GLY A 22 -20.68 2.24 -8.85
CA GLY A 22 -19.67 1.23 -8.62
C GLY A 22 -19.96 0.26 -7.44
N GLU A 23 -21.11 0.32 -6.78
CA GLU A 23 -21.48 -0.61 -5.68
C GLU A 23 -21.37 -2.08 -6.09
N SER A 24 -21.93 -2.45 -7.25
CA SER A 24 -21.89 -3.83 -7.74
C SER A 24 -20.47 -4.33 -7.96
N TYR A 25 -19.59 -3.49 -8.50
CA TYR A 25 -18.17 -3.82 -8.67
C TYR A 25 -17.50 -4.03 -7.32
N ARG A 26 -17.68 -3.10 -6.38
CA ARG A 26 -17.07 -3.17 -5.05
C ARG A 26 -17.59 -4.38 -4.25
N ALA A 27 -18.90 -4.64 -4.28
CA ALA A 27 -19.48 -5.82 -3.63
C ALA A 27 -18.98 -7.14 -4.23
N GLY A 28 -18.55 -7.14 -5.49
CA GLY A 28 -18.05 -8.30 -6.23
C GLY A 28 -16.54 -8.54 -6.13
N LEU A 29 -15.77 -7.79 -5.34
CA LEU A 29 -14.30 -7.90 -5.29
C LEU A 29 -13.78 -9.29 -4.91
N LEU A 30 -14.54 -10.10 -4.16
CA LEU A 30 -14.25 -11.51 -3.89
C LEU A 30 -15.15 -12.49 -4.67
N GLY A 31 -15.80 -12.02 -5.72
CA GLY A 31 -16.71 -12.84 -6.53
C GLY A 31 -18.13 -12.88 -5.98
N ALA A 32 -18.98 -13.73 -6.59
CA ALA A 32 -20.39 -13.86 -6.23
C ALA A 32 -20.62 -14.52 -4.86
N GLU A 33 -19.70 -15.37 -4.43
CA GLU A 33 -19.74 -16.12 -3.16
C GLU A 33 -18.49 -15.81 -2.32
N PRO A 34 -18.38 -14.59 -1.75
CA PRO A 34 -17.15 -14.14 -1.11
C PRO A 34 -16.77 -14.97 0.13
N GLU A 35 -17.73 -15.54 0.85
CA GLU A 35 -17.47 -16.45 1.97
C GLU A 35 -16.78 -17.75 1.50
N ARG A 36 -17.19 -18.28 0.35
CA ARG A 36 -16.56 -19.43 -0.26
C ARG A 36 -15.13 -19.10 -0.69
N THR A 37 -14.93 -17.95 -1.32
CA THR A 37 -13.60 -17.47 -1.70
C THR A 37 -12.67 -17.41 -0.49
N VAL A 38 -13.16 -16.89 0.64
CA VAL A 38 -12.43 -16.86 1.93
C VAL A 38 -12.06 -18.27 2.40
N LEU A 39 -13.00 -19.24 2.34
CA LEU A 39 -12.77 -20.62 2.76
C LEU A 39 -11.82 -21.40 1.84
N GLU A 40 -11.63 -20.95 0.61
CA GLU A 40 -10.69 -21.53 -0.36
C GLU A 40 -9.30 -20.90 -0.30
N ALA A 41 -9.09 -19.86 0.50
CA ALA A 41 -7.86 -19.09 0.59
C ALA A 41 -6.72 -19.76 1.40
N TYR A 42 -6.80 -21.04 1.71
CA TYR A 42 -5.84 -21.76 2.56
C TYR A 42 -4.38 -21.59 2.13
N SER A 43 -4.09 -21.71 0.84
CA SER A 43 -2.73 -21.61 0.30
C SER A 43 -2.03 -20.27 0.60
N TYR A 44 -2.82 -19.21 0.81
CA TYR A 44 -2.32 -17.87 1.10
C TYR A 44 -2.30 -17.54 2.60
N LEU A 45 -3.17 -18.18 3.41
CA LEU A 45 -3.55 -17.69 4.73
C LEU A 45 -3.33 -18.69 5.88
N SER A 46 -2.87 -19.90 5.61
CA SER A 46 -2.86 -21.03 6.56
C SER A 46 -2.25 -20.76 7.94
N GLY A 47 -1.34 -19.80 8.06
CA GLY A 47 -0.67 -19.46 9.33
C GLY A 47 -1.04 -18.10 9.94
N LYS A 48 -2.02 -17.38 9.36
CA LYS A 48 -2.21 -15.96 9.65
C LYS A 48 -3.64 -15.57 10.09
N ILE A 49 -4.49 -16.54 10.41
CA ILE A 49 -5.88 -16.27 10.81
C ILE A 49 -5.91 -15.61 12.17
N GLY A 50 -6.62 -14.48 12.28
CA GLY A 50 -6.93 -13.82 13.54
C GLY A 50 -8.40 -14.01 13.94
N PHE A 51 -8.68 -13.93 15.24
CA PHE A 51 -10.03 -13.97 15.77
C PHE A 51 -10.21 -12.81 16.73
N HIS A 52 -11.35 -12.10 16.64
CA HIS A 52 -11.68 -10.98 17.48
C HIS A 52 -13.08 -11.18 18.09
N ALA A 53 -13.24 -10.86 19.34
CA ALA A 53 -14.54 -10.82 20.03
C ALA A 53 -14.48 -9.84 21.18
N GLU A 54 -15.64 -9.27 21.51
CA GLU A 54 -15.85 -8.54 22.75
C GLU A 54 -16.25 -9.52 23.85
N GLU A 55 -16.00 -9.19 25.12
CA GLU A 55 -16.56 -9.97 26.26
C GLU A 55 -18.06 -10.27 26.05
N PRO A 56 -18.55 -11.46 26.39
CA PRO A 56 -17.94 -12.45 27.29
C PRO A 56 -17.23 -13.65 26.61
N LEU A 57 -16.97 -13.63 25.33
CA LEU A 57 -16.42 -14.80 24.61
C LEU A 57 -14.96 -15.14 25.00
N GLY A 58 -14.32 -14.29 25.78
CA GLY A 58 -12.95 -14.45 26.23
C GLY A 58 -11.90 -14.14 25.17
N PRO A 59 -10.60 -14.22 25.52
CA PRO A 59 -9.53 -13.91 24.60
C PRO A 59 -9.56 -14.87 23.41
N PRO A 60 -9.21 -14.39 22.21
CA PRO A 60 -9.10 -15.27 21.04
C PRO A 60 -8.01 -16.33 21.30
N PRO A 61 -8.23 -17.56 20.80
CA PRO A 61 -7.22 -18.62 20.92
C PRO A 61 -5.95 -18.24 20.19
N ALA A 62 -4.81 -18.78 20.65
CA ALA A 62 -3.56 -18.69 19.92
C ALA A 62 -3.74 -19.23 18.48
N VAL A 63 -3.22 -18.50 17.52
CA VAL A 63 -3.29 -18.90 16.11
C VAL A 63 -2.20 -19.94 15.86
N GLU A 64 -2.57 -21.22 15.86
CA GLU A 64 -1.70 -22.29 15.39
C GLU A 64 -1.83 -22.43 13.87
N ALA A 65 -0.73 -22.76 13.21
CA ALA A 65 -0.76 -23.12 11.80
C ALA A 65 -1.70 -24.32 11.60
N VAL A 66 -2.55 -24.27 10.56
CA VAL A 66 -3.44 -25.37 10.23
C VAL A 66 -2.79 -26.29 9.20
N ALA A 67 -3.00 -27.59 9.36
CA ALA A 67 -2.28 -28.61 8.59
C ALA A 67 -2.73 -28.69 7.12
N ASP A 68 -4.00 -28.41 6.85
CA ASP A 68 -4.60 -28.57 5.52
C ASP A 68 -5.84 -27.68 5.32
N VAL A 69 -6.40 -27.71 4.11
CA VAL A 69 -7.56 -26.91 3.74
C VAL A 69 -8.82 -27.28 4.52
N HIS A 70 -8.98 -28.54 4.91
CA HIS A 70 -10.14 -28.97 5.69
C HIS A 70 -10.06 -28.43 7.12
N ALA A 71 -8.91 -28.56 7.76
CA ALA A 71 -8.66 -27.99 9.09
C ALA A 71 -8.83 -26.45 9.07
N PHE A 72 -8.39 -25.78 8.00
CA PHE A 72 -8.56 -24.35 7.80
C PHE A 72 -10.04 -23.95 7.76
N ARG A 73 -10.84 -24.59 6.92
CA ARG A 73 -12.28 -24.35 6.80
C ARG A 73 -13.02 -24.61 8.12
N THR A 74 -12.74 -25.75 8.74
CA THR A 74 -13.33 -26.15 10.01
C THR A 74 -13.03 -25.14 11.10
N LYS A 75 -11.78 -24.68 11.21
CA LYS A 75 -11.36 -23.67 12.18
C LYS A 75 -12.12 -22.36 11.99
N ILE A 76 -12.12 -21.81 10.76
CA ILE A 76 -12.83 -20.57 10.46
C ILE A 76 -14.32 -20.69 10.79
N GLN A 77 -14.99 -21.72 10.28
CA GLN A 77 -16.45 -21.91 10.49
C GLN A 77 -16.80 -22.10 11.97
N SER A 78 -15.97 -22.87 12.71
CA SER A 78 -16.19 -23.10 14.15
C SER A 78 -16.10 -21.80 14.94
N PHE A 79 -15.10 -20.95 14.70
CA PHE A 79 -14.96 -19.70 15.42
C PHE A 79 -16.03 -18.68 15.00
N HIS A 80 -16.34 -18.58 13.72
CA HIS A 80 -17.44 -17.76 13.23
C HIS A 80 -18.79 -18.17 13.89
N ALA A 81 -19.10 -19.46 13.92
CA ALA A 81 -20.32 -19.99 14.55
C ALA A 81 -20.40 -19.68 16.07
N ARG A 82 -19.26 -19.55 16.75
CA ARG A 82 -19.17 -19.17 18.17
C ARG A 82 -19.30 -17.67 18.40
N GLY A 83 -19.42 -16.84 17.35
CA GLY A 83 -19.57 -15.39 17.44
C GLY A 83 -18.28 -14.58 17.32
N TYR A 84 -17.13 -15.22 17.01
CA TYR A 84 -15.91 -14.48 16.72
C TYR A 84 -15.95 -13.85 15.32
N THR A 85 -15.45 -12.64 15.22
CA THR A 85 -15.06 -12.08 13.93
C THR A 85 -13.78 -12.76 13.48
N VAL A 86 -13.80 -13.39 12.32
CA VAL A 86 -12.62 -14.00 11.68
C VAL A 86 -11.91 -12.93 10.87
N ARG A 87 -10.62 -12.68 11.20
CA ARG A 87 -9.74 -11.79 10.45
C ARG A 87 -8.78 -12.61 9.59
N LEU A 88 -8.70 -12.29 8.33
CA LEU A 88 -7.84 -12.94 7.33
C LEU A 88 -6.96 -11.87 6.66
N PRO A 89 -5.68 -11.82 7.00
CA PRO A 89 -4.75 -10.89 6.35
C PRO A 89 -4.38 -11.37 4.94
N ASP A 90 -3.68 -10.50 4.20
CA ASP A 90 -3.11 -10.79 2.88
C ASP A 90 -4.14 -11.30 1.84
N MET A 91 -5.36 -10.79 1.89
CA MET A 91 -6.46 -11.18 0.99
C MET A 91 -6.26 -10.76 -0.47
N ARG A 92 -5.31 -9.89 -0.74
CA ARG A 92 -5.05 -9.36 -2.08
C ARG A 92 -4.97 -10.44 -3.15
N TRP A 93 -4.24 -11.52 -2.86
CA TRP A 93 -3.94 -12.59 -3.82
C TRP A 93 -5.05 -13.60 -4.01
N VAL A 94 -6.12 -13.50 -3.24
CA VAL A 94 -7.23 -14.45 -3.26
C VAL A 94 -8.18 -14.19 -4.43
N SER A 95 -8.21 -12.94 -4.94
CA SER A 95 -9.07 -12.54 -6.05
C SER A 95 -8.34 -11.60 -7.01
N PRO A 96 -8.36 -11.87 -8.33
CA PRO A 96 -7.82 -10.95 -9.32
C PRO A 96 -8.47 -9.56 -9.28
N ALA A 97 -9.79 -9.47 -9.02
CA ALA A 97 -10.48 -8.20 -8.92
C ALA A 97 -10.03 -7.38 -7.71
N LEU A 98 -9.75 -8.05 -6.56
CA LEU A 98 -9.21 -7.38 -5.39
C LEU A 98 -7.76 -6.93 -5.60
N ASP A 99 -6.92 -7.75 -6.24
CA ASP A 99 -5.55 -7.35 -6.59
C ASP A 99 -5.57 -6.14 -7.54
N GLU A 100 -6.43 -6.17 -8.54
CA GLU A 100 -6.60 -5.06 -9.47
C GLU A 100 -7.03 -3.78 -8.75
N PHE A 101 -7.95 -3.86 -7.80
CA PHE A 101 -8.37 -2.72 -6.98
C PHE A 101 -7.22 -2.19 -6.10
N CYS A 102 -6.48 -3.08 -5.45
CA CYS A 102 -5.30 -2.71 -4.67
C CYS A 102 -4.24 -2.00 -5.52
N ARG A 103 -3.95 -2.50 -6.72
CA ARG A 103 -3.00 -1.86 -7.66
C ARG A 103 -3.50 -0.48 -8.11
N ALA A 104 -4.80 -0.29 -8.28
CA ALA A 104 -5.36 1.03 -8.58
C ALA A 104 -5.13 2.02 -7.44
N LEU A 105 -5.30 1.57 -6.19
CA LEU A 105 -5.00 2.39 -5.02
C LEU A 105 -3.51 2.70 -4.91
N GLU A 106 -2.62 1.72 -5.11
CA GLU A 106 -1.17 1.93 -5.11
C GLU A 106 -0.74 2.94 -6.18
N PHE A 107 -1.35 2.85 -7.37
CA PHE A 107 -1.10 3.81 -8.46
C PHE A 107 -1.48 5.23 -8.07
N VAL A 108 -2.64 5.41 -7.40
CA VAL A 108 -3.13 6.73 -6.99
C VAL A 108 -2.37 7.27 -5.78
N LEU A 109 -2.10 6.42 -4.80
CA LEU A 109 -1.52 6.82 -3.52
C LEU A 109 0.02 6.85 -3.54
N HIS A 110 0.66 6.21 -4.51
CA HIS A 110 2.10 5.95 -4.54
C HIS A 110 2.61 5.33 -3.23
N GLN A 111 1.81 4.43 -2.64
CA GLN A 111 2.09 3.75 -1.38
C GLN A 111 1.62 2.29 -1.48
N PRO A 112 2.31 1.35 -0.81
CA PRO A 112 1.84 -0.02 -0.73
C PRO A 112 0.55 -0.11 0.08
N VAL A 113 -0.36 -0.98 -0.34
CA VAL A 113 -1.59 -1.27 0.36
C VAL A 113 -1.65 -2.72 0.82
N LYS A 114 -2.39 -2.99 1.90
CA LYS A 114 -2.65 -4.33 2.42
C LYS A 114 -4.15 -4.54 2.54
N ALA A 115 -4.65 -5.66 2.07
CA ALA A 115 -6.06 -6.00 2.13
C ALA A 115 -6.30 -7.13 3.14
N GLU A 116 -7.24 -6.93 4.04
CA GLU A 116 -7.66 -7.90 5.06
C GLU A 116 -9.17 -8.10 5.00
N ALA A 117 -9.64 -9.34 5.21
CA ALA A 117 -11.06 -9.63 5.33
C ALA A 117 -11.48 -9.79 6.79
N PHE A 118 -12.67 -9.32 7.10
CA PHE A 118 -13.31 -9.45 8.41
C PHE A 118 -14.70 -10.07 8.24
N TRP A 119 -14.81 -11.35 8.58
CA TRP A 119 -16.06 -12.09 8.52
C TRP A 119 -16.66 -12.22 9.91
N SER A 120 -17.81 -11.60 10.12
CA SER A 120 -18.50 -11.50 11.40
C SER A 120 -19.89 -12.12 11.32
N ARG A 121 -20.27 -12.82 12.37
CA ARG A 121 -21.66 -13.21 12.58
C ARG A 121 -22.51 -11.99 12.96
N GLY A 122 -23.82 -12.04 12.66
CA GLY A 122 -24.76 -11.05 13.20
C GLY A 122 -24.65 -11.02 14.73
N ASP A 123 -24.73 -9.85 15.33
CA ASP A 123 -24.50 -9.57 16.75
C ASP A 123 -23.01 -9.50 17.21
N ALA A 124 -22.06 -9.89 16.40
CA ALA A 124 -20.63 -9.73 16.73
C ALA A 124 -20.25 -8.25 16.86
N LYS A 125 -19.42 -7.96 17.87
CA LYS A 125 -18.95 -6.61 18.16
C LYS A 125 -17.43 -6.56 18.17
N ALA A 126 -16.87 -5.49 17.64
CA ALA A 126 -15.47 -5.14 17.81
C ALA A 126 -15.37 -3.99 18.84
N PRO A 127 -14.52 -4.12 19.87
CA PRO A 127 -14.38 -3.09 20.90
C PRO A 127 -13.82 -1.80 20.29
N ALA A 128 -13.96 -0.68 21.01
CA ALA A 128 -13.44 0.61 20.57
C ALA A 128 -11.91 0.58 20.51
N HIS A 129 -11.37 0.88 19.34
CA HIS A 129 -9.92 0.94 19.06
C HIS A 129 -9.63 1.99 17.97
N HIS A 130 -8.40 2.13 17.60
CA HIS A 130 -7.94 2.86 16.41
C HIS A 130 -6.88 2.05 15.68
N ASP A 131 -6.74 2.30 14.38
CA ASP A 131 -5.71 1.71 13.56
C ASP A 131 -4.52 2.67 13.39
N ASP A 132 -3.33 2.12 13.16
CA ASP A 132 -2.11 2.91 12.90
C ASP A 132 -1.96 3.32 11.43
N TYR A 133 -2.86 2.88 10.58
CA TYR A 133 -2.93 3.22 9.14
C TYR A 133 -4.29 3.79 8.79
N ASP A 134 -4.33 4.52 7.71
CA ASP A 134 -5.57 4.88 7.07
C ASP A 134 -6.22 3.62 6.50
N ILE A 135 -7.52 3.48 6.63
CA ILE A 135 -8.25 2.32 6.13
C ILE A 135 -9.36 2.72 5.16
N ILE A 136 -9.48 1.92 4.10
CA ILE A 136 -10.64 1.92 3.22
C ILE A 136 -11.38 0.62 3.45
N VAL A 137 -12.57 0.70 4.02
CA VAL A 137 -13.45 -0.44 4.26
C VAL A 137 -14.44 -0.58 3.10
N ILE A 138 -14.56 -1.79 2.56
CA ILE A 138 -15.52 -2.12 1.51
C ILE A 138 -16.41 -3.24 2.02
N GLN A 139 -17.68 -2.96 2.20
CA GLN A 139 -18.67 -3.96 2.63
C GLN A 139 -19.02 -4.86 1.45
N LEU A 140 -18.86 -6.17 1.61
CA LEU A 140 -19.16 -7.15 0.55
C LEU A 140 -20.50 -7.84 0.78
N ARG A 141 -20.80 -8.22 2.04
CA ARG A 141 -22.02 -8.94 2.43
C ARG A 141 -22.52 -8.44 3.77
N GLY A 142 -23.84 -8.49 3.96
CA GLY A 142 -24.48 -8.08 5.19
C GLY A 142 -24.29 -6.61 5.51
N ARG A 143 -24.58 -6.21 6.75
CA ARG A 143 -24.51 -4.82 7.19
C ARG A 143 -23.75 -4.69 8.49
N LYS A 144 -22.99 -3.60 8.61
CA LYS A 144 -22.29 -3.23 9.85
C LYS A 144 -22.60 -1.79 10.22
N ARG A 145 -22.64 -1.52 11.53
CA ARG A 145 -22.74 -0.19 12.08
C ARG A 145 -21.41 0.20 12.71
N TRP A 146 -20.87 1.30 12.22
CA TRP A 146 -19.65 1.90 12.70
C TRP A 146 -19.97 3.06 13.61
N PHE A 147 -19.40 3.07 14.79
CA PHE A 147 -19.44 4.17 15.73
C PHE A 147 -18.08 4.86 15.65
N ILE A 148 -18.05 6.03 15.03
CA ILE A 148 -16.81 6.73 14.67
C ILE A 148 -16.69 7.95 15.57
N SER A 149 -15.52 8.14 16.20
CA SER A 149 -15.23 9.30 17.02
C SER A 149 -15.42 10.59 16.25
N ALA A 150 -16.10 11.56 16.86
CA ALA A 150 -16.19 12.92 16.37
C ALA A 150 -14.93 13.76 16.68
N ASN A 151 -14.02 13.23 17.51
CA ASN A 151 -12.76 13.88 17.83
C ASN A 151 -11.81 13.79 16.62
N ARG A 152 -10.96 14.82 16.50
CA ARG A 152 -9.89 14.77 15.51
C ARG A 152 -8.96 13.60 15.78
N SER A 153 -8.55 12.90 14.73
CA SER A 153 -7.56 11.83 14.83
C SER A 153 -6.20 12.37 15.31
N ASP A 154 -5.54 11.61 16.17
CA ASP A 154 -4.18 11.90 16.65
C ASP A 154 -3.09 11.56 15.63
N LEU A 155 -3.44 10.93 14.50
CA LEU A 155 -2.54 10.48 13.44
C LEU A 155 -1.32 9.74 14.01
N PRO A 156 -1.50 8.61 14.70
CA PRO A 156 -0.42 7.90 15.39
C PRO A 156 0.68 7.49 14.42
N ASN A 157 1.91 7.47 14.91
CA ASN A 157 3.01 6.83 14.21
C ASN A 157 2.91 5.30 14.34
N ALA A 158 3.31 4.59 13.29
CA ALA A 158 3.53 3.14 13.38
C ALA A 158 4.64 2.80 14.41
N TRP A 159 5.47 3.77 14.78
CA TRP A 159 6.45 3.66 15.85
C TRP A 159 5.82 3.95 17.21
N LYS A 160 5.37 2.90 17.89
CA LYS A 160 4.62 2.95 19.15
C LYS A 160 5.50 3.03 20.41
N ALA A 161 6.70 3.58 20.35
CA ALA A 161 7.60 3.63 21.51
C ALA A 161 7.03 4.44 22.69
N ILE A 162 6.13 5.37 22.43
CA ILE A 162 5.50 6.20 23.45
C ILE A 162 3.97 6.03 23.33
N PRO A 163 3.30 5.45 24.32
CA PRO A 163 1.85 5.37 24.34
C PRO A 163 1.24 6.77 24.27
N LEU A 164 0.27 6.97 23.41
CA LEU A 164 -0.53 8.20 23.40
C LEU A 164 -1.28 8.31 24.73
N ALA A 165 -1.43 9.52 25.25
CA ALA A 165 -2.29 9.79 26.40
C ALA A 165 -3.71 9.31 26.09
N SER A 166 -4.42 8.81 27.12
CA SER A 166 -5.82 8.40 26.94
C SER A 166 -6.62 9.58 26.40
N PRO A 167 -7.30 9.42 25.25
CA PRO A 167 -8.08 10.49 24.68
C PRO A 167 -9.24 10.86 25.61
N PRO A 168 -9.75 12.10 25.54
CA PRO A 168 -10.96 12.49 26.26
C PRO A 168 -12.15 11.61 25.84
N PRO A 169 -13.25 11.56 26.63
CA PRO A 169 -14.43 10.78 26.30
C PRO A 169 -14.93 11.12 24.89
N ASP A 170 -15.11 10.10 24.07
CA ASP A 170 -15.53 10.25 22.67
C ASP A 170 -17.04 10.47 22.55
N ARG A 171 -17.41 11.36 21.64
CA ARG A 171 -18.73 11.35 21.02
C ARG A 171 -18.63 10.58 19.72
N PHE A 172 -19.48 9.56 19.56
CA PHE A 172 -19.51 8.73 18.38
C PHE A 172 -20.61 9.17 17.43
N GLN A 173 -20.26 9.25 16.16
CA GLN A 173 -21.21 9.34 15.06
C GLN A 173 -21.47 7.93 14.53
N GLU A 174 -22.74 7.58 14.29
CA GLU A 174 -23.12 6.30 13.73
C GLU A 174 -23.13 6.35 12.21
N VAL A 175 -22.48 5.36 11.58
CA VAL A 175 -22.46 5.18 10.13
C VAL A 175 -22.78 3.73 9.83
N GLU A 176 -23.92 3.47 9.16
CA GLU A 176 -24.23 2.14 8.66
C GLU A 176 -23.62 1.94 7.27
N VAL A 177 -23.00 0.76 7.03
CA VAL A 177 -22.44 0.36 5.75
C VAL A 177 -23.14 -0.88 5.22
N CYS A 178 -23.50 -0.83 3.95
CA CYS A 178 -24.22 -1.86 3.19
C CYS A 178 -23.32 -2.43 2.07
N PRO A 179 -23.65 -3.59 1.47
CA PRO A 179 -22.85 -4.14 0.39
C PRO A 179 -22.58 -3.14 -0.72
N GLY A 180 -21.31 -2.99 -1.10
CA GLY A 180 -20.83 -2.02 -2.09
C GLY A 180 -20.47 -0.64 -1.53
N ASP A 181 -20.87 -0.31 -0.30
CA ASP A 181 -20.40 0.92 0.36
C ASP A 181 -18.90 0.88 0.61
N LEU A 182 -18.27 2.04 0.46
CA LEU A 182 -16.90 2.31 0.83
C LEU A 182 -16.90 3.31 1.99
N LEU A 183 -16.14 3.00 3.06
CA LEU A 183 -15.95 3.88 4.20
C LEU A 183 -14.45 4.11 4.40
N TYR A 184 -14.02 5.37 4.38
CA TYR A 184 -12.64 5.77 4.65
C TYR A 184 -12.51 6.34 6.06
N LEU A 185 -11.49 5.86 6.80
CA LEU A 185 -11.10 6.41 8.10
C LEU A 185 -9.60 6.71 8.12
N PRO A 186 -9.20 7.94 8.50
CA PRO A 186 -7.80 8.25 8.76
C PRO A 186 -7.28 7.44 9.96
N ARG A 187 -5.98 7.09 9.96
CA ARG A 187 -5.33 6.45 11.10
C ARG A 187 -5.53 7.24 12.39
N GLY A 188 -5.65 6.53 13.50
CA GLY A 188 -5.91 7.14 14.81
C GLY A 188 -7.36 7.54 15.05
N THR A 189 -8.25 7.39 14.07
CA THR A 189 -9.67 7.61 14.25
C THR A 189 -10.25 6.48 15.09
N ARG A 190 -10.65 6.80 16.32
CA ARG A 190 -11.22 5.81 17.23
C ARG A 190 -12.59 5.37 16.74
N HIS A 191 -12.80 4.07 16.68
CA HIS A 191 -14.06 3.50 16.20
C HIS A 191 -14.39 2.18 16.89
N ARG A 192 -15.69 1.84 16.88
CA ARG A 192 -16.27 0.57 17.30
C ARG A 192 -17.18 0.06 16.20
N VAL A 193 -17.34 -1.25 16.07
CA VAL A 193 -18.12 -1.85 14.97
C VAL A 193 -19.04 -2.93 15.51
N ASP A 194 -20.34 -2.81 15.20
CA ASP A 194 -21.36 -3.81 15.48
C ASP A 194 -21.84 -4.44 14.16
N ALA A 195 -21.83 -5.76 14.07
CA ALA A 195 -22.42 -6.49 12.96
C ALA A 195 -23.94 -6.55 13.12
N LEU A 196 -24.68 -6.02 12.16
CA LEU A 196 -26.14 -6.02 12.16
C LEU A 196 -26.74 -7.29 11.52
N SER A 197 -25.94 -8.03 10.80
CA SER A 197 -26.24 -9.33 10.20
C SER A 197 -24.93 -10.09 10.00
N ASP A 198 -24.99 -11.35 9.60
CA ASP A 198 -23.81 -12.05 9.07
C ASP A 198 -23.23 -11.20 7.96
N SER A 199 -21.94 -10.90 8.07
CA SER A 199 -21.34 -9.83 7.29
C SER A 199 -19.87 -10.08 6.98
N LEU A 200 -19.45 -9.69 5.80
CA LEU A 200 -18.07 -9.75 5.35
C LEU A 200 -17.67 -8.39 4.75
N HIS A 201 -16.55 -7.85 5.19
CA HIS A 201 -15.94 -6.68 4.57
C HIS A 201 -14.45 -6.89 4.33
N ILE A 202 -13.91 -6.15 3.38
CA ILE A 202 -12.46 -5.97 3.18
C ILE A 202 -12.07 -4.63 3.81
N SER A 203 -10.98 -4.63 4.56
CA SER A 203 -10.28 -3.43 5.01
C SER A 203 -8.95 -3.32 4.28
N ILE A 204 -8.73 -2.22 3.57
CA ILE A 204 -7.50 -1.93 2.84
C ILE A 204 -6.75 -0.86 3.61
N GLY A 205 -5.64 -1.26 4.23
CA GLY A 205 -4.80 -0.39 5.05
C GLY A 205 -3.61 0.17 4.25
N PHE A 206 -3.29 1.45 4.47
CA PHE A 206 -2.11 2.13 3.91
C PHE A 206 -1.68 3.30 4.78
N VAL A 207 -0.43 3.75 4.61
CA VAL A 207 0.06 4.97 5.26
C VAL A 207 0.29 6.02 4.19
N PRO A 208 -0.46 7.12 4.18
CA PRO A 208 -0.23 8.22 3.23
C PRO A 208 1.17 8.80 3.39
N LEU A 209 1.68 9.45 2.35
CA LEU A 209 2.93 10.20 2.43
C LEU A 209 2.82 11.27 3.53
N THR A 210 3.70 11.21 4.51
CA THR A 210 3.73 12.15 5.63
C THR A 210 4.86 13.18 5.48
N LEU A 211 4.75 14.31 6.18
CA LEU A 211 5.87 15.27 6.29
C LEU A 211 7.13 14.61 6.87
N ARG A 212 6.97 13.66 7.81
CA ARG A 212 8.08 12.85 8.33
C ARG A 212 8.80 12.10 7.21
N ASP A 213 8.06 11.49 6.31
CA ASP A 213 8.64 10.73 5.19
C ASP A 213 9.36 11.65 4.20
N ALA A 214 8.83 12.84 3.95
CA ALA A 214 9.48 13.85 3.13
C ALA A 214 10.79 14.34 3.77
N LEU A 215 10.80 14.57 5.09
CA LEU A 215 12.01 14.95 5.83
C LEU A 215 13.06 13.83 5.80
N ILE A 216 12.66 12.57 5.97
CA ILE A 216 13.56 11.41 5.85
C ILE A 216 14.15 11.35 4.43
N ALA A 217 13.34 11.54 3.40
CA ALA A 217 13.81 11.56 2.01
C ALA A 217 14.84 12.69 1.77
N ALA A 218 14.61 13.85 2.35
CA ALA A 218 15.54 14.99 2.26
C ALA A 218 16.87 14.69 2.97
N VAL A 219 16.84 14.05 4.14
CA VAL A 219 18.06 13.60 4.87
C VAL A 219 18.79 12.53 4.07
N ASP A 220 18.08 11.56 3.51
CA ASP A 220 18.65 10.51 2.65
C ASP A 220 19.35 11.12 1.42
N HIS A 221 18.71 12.09 0.76
CA HIS A 221 19.31 12.77 -0.38
C HIS A 221 20.52 13.60 0.03
N LEU A 222 20.43 14.35 1.12
CA LEU A 222 21.55 15.12 1.65
C LEU A 222 22.76 14.20 1.97
N SER A 223 22.53 12.99 2.46
CA SER A 223 23.60 12.05 2.77
C SER A 223 24.44 11.65 1.56
N ASP A 224 23.91 11.75 0.34
CA ASP A 224 24.70 11.52 -0.88
C ASP A 224 25.59 12.70 -1.24
N LEU A 225 25.17 13.90 -0.88
CA LEU A 225 25.88 15.16 -1.15
C LEU A 225 26.89 15.49 -0.06
N ASP A 226 26.57 15.21 1.20
CA ASP A 226 27.39 15.51 2.38
C ASP A 226 27.99 14.21 2.98
N ARG A 227 29.31 14.02 2.78
CA ARG A 227 30.04 12.86 3.31
C ARG A 227 29.92 12.73 4.83
N THR A 228 29.82 13.84 5.57
CA THR A 228 29.81 13.83 7.04
C THR A 228 28.62 13.04 7.60
N LEU A 229 27.50 13.02 6.88
CA LEU A 229 26.32 12.21 7.23
C LEU A 229 26.50 10.72 7.05
N ARG A 230 27.52 10.28 6.30
CA ARG A 230 27.85 8.85 6.07
C ARG A 230 28.98 8.36 6.99
N GLU A 231 29.59 9.22 7.75
CA GLU A 231 30.62 8.81 8.71
C GLU A 231 30.01 8.02 9.86
N THR A 232 30.75 7.03 10.37
CA THR A 232 30.34 6.26 11.53
C THR A 232 30.08 7.20 12.71
N ALA A 233 28.88 7.15 13.23
CA ALA A 233 28.45 8.04 14.33
C ALA A 233 29.11 7.61 15.65
N ASP A 234 29.06 6.34 15.98
CA ASP A 234 29.76 5.71 17.11
C ASP A 234 29.95 4.22 16.85
N GLY A 235 31.16 3.71 17.10
CA GLY A 235 31.50 2.26 17.04
C GLY A 235 31.35 1.54 18.38
N ARG A 236 30.92 2.21 19.43
CA ARG A 236 30.87 1.68 20.80
C ARG A 236 29.48 1.33 21.30
N LEU A 237 28.48 1.26 20.41
CA LEU A 237 27.14 0.80 20.77
C LEU A 237 27.18 -0.64 21.23
N GLY A 238 27.26 -0.83 22.56
CA GLY A 238 27.23 -2.14 23.20
C GLY A 238 25.81 -2.70 23.31
N VAL A 239 25.70 -3.89 23.89
CA VAL A 239 24.41 -4.60 24.12
C VAL A 239 23.46 -3.81 25.02
N THR A 240 24.00 -2.96 25.90
CA THR A 240 23.21 -2.12 26.82
C THR A 240 23.43 -0.64 26.48
N VAL A 241 22.38 0.01 25.99
CA VAL A 241 22.38 1.44 25.67
C VAL A 241 21.97 2.23 26.92
N ARG A 242 22.82 3.17 27.36
CA ARG A 242 22.51 4.09 28.46
C ARG A 242 22.01 5.42 27.89
N GLN A 243 21.24 6.16 28.68
CA GLN A 243 20.66 7.43 28.25
C GLN A 243 21.73 8.47 27.81
N ASP A 244 22.91 8.46 28.41
CA ASP A 244 23.99 9.41 28.12
C ASP A 244 24.88 9.00 26.94
N ASP A 245 24.73 7.77 26.42
CA ASP A 245 25.61 7.23 25.38
C ASP A 245 25.53 8.03 24.06
N PHE A 246 24.45 8.76 23.85
CA PHE A 246 24.22 9.54 22.62
C PHE A 246 24.45 11.05 22.76
N ALA A 247 24.77 11.56 23.95
CA ALA A 247 24.92 13.02 24.16
C ALA A 247 26.00 13.64 23.27
N HIS A 248 27.08 12.90 22.98
CA HIS A 248 28.16 13.31 22.10
C HIS A 248 27.74 13.47 20.62
N LEU A 249 26.62 12.87 20.20
CA LEU A 249 26.10 13.04 18.84
C LEU A 249 25.39 14.38 18.63
N ALA A 250 24.96 15.06 19.69
CA ALA A 250 24.18 16.28 19.60
C ALA A 250 24.83 17.40 18.76
N PRO A 251 26.14 17.66 18.84
CA PRO A 251 26.80 18.65 17.97
C PRO A 251 26.76 18.24 16.51
N ARG A 252 26.99 16.95 16.18
CA ARG A 252 26.97 16.41 14.81
C ARG A 252 25.57 16.45 14.23
N ILE A 253 24.55 16.09 15.03
CA ILE A 253 23.15 16.19 14.62
C ILE A 253 22.77 17.62 14.30
N ARG A 254 23.14 18.59 15.16
CA ARG A 254 22.91 20.03 14.90
C ARG A 254 23.57 20.49 13.60
N GLN A 255 24.80 20.05 13.32
CA GLN A 255 25.47 20.37 12.06
C GLN A 255 24.71 19.78 10.85
N GLY A 256 24.30 18.51 10.91
CA GLY A 256 23.49 17.86 9.85
C GLY A 256 22.15 18.57 9.60
N VAL A 257 21.47 19.00 10.68
CA VAL A 257 20.22 19.78 10.57
C VAL A 257 20.48 21.15 9.93
N ALA A 258 21.58 21.82 10.25
CA ALA A 258 21.95 23.11 9.63
C ALA A 258 22.26 22.92 8.13
N SER A 259 22.98 21.86 7.75
CA SER A 259 23.22 21.51 6.33
C SER A 259 21.91 21.23 5.60
N LEU A 260 20.99 20.49 6.23
CA LEU A 260 19.67 20.20 5.64
C LEU A 260 18.88 21.50 5.42
N LEU A 261 18.83 22.37 6.42
CA LEU A 261 18.11 23.64 6.34
C LEU A 261 18.65 24.53 5.22
N ALA A 262 19.97 24.55 5.01
CA ALA A 262 20.60 25.31 3.92
C ALA A 262 20.18 24.77 2.53
N GLN A 263 19.95 23.48 2.38
CA GLN A 263 19.52 22.86 1.11
C GLN A 263 18.02 22.95 0.88
N CYS A 264 17.20 22.92 1.92
CA CYS A 264 15.74 22.95 1.81
C CYS A 264 15.16 24.22 1.17
N GLY A 265 15.98 25.30 1.01
CA GLY A 265 15.62 26.49 0.23
C GLY A 265 15.62 26.27 -1.28
N SER A 266 16.15 25.16 -1.77
CA SER A 266 16.20 24.80 -3.20
C SER A 266 15.03 23.87 -3.55
N GLU A 267 14.18 24.29 -4.48
CA GLU A 267 13.11 23.44 -5.03
C GLU A 267 13.67 22.19 -5.70
N ASP A 268 14.78 22.30 -6.40
CA ASP A 268 15.45 21.16 -7.07
C ASP A 268 15.91 20.10 -6.06
N PHE A 269 16.44 20.53 -4.90
CA PHE A 269 16.84 19.60 -3.84
C PHE A 269 15.66 18.79 -3.31
N ILE A 270 14.55 19.46 -2.98
CA ILE A 270 13.34 18.79 -2.49
C ILE A 270 12.74 17.88 -3.56
N SER A 271 12.63 18.38 -4.80
CA SER A 271 12.12 17.61 -5.92
C SER A 271 12.94 16.33 -6.13
N THR A 272 14.28 16.43 -6.15
CA THR A 272 15.17 15.28 -6.32
C THR A 272 15.02 14.28 -5.16
N ALA A 273 14.95 14.76 -3.92
CA ALA A 273 14.75 13.92 -2.74
C ALA A 273 13.44 13.11 -2.86
N MET A 274 12.36 13.77 -3.25
CA MET A 274 11.04 13.14 -3.41
C MET A 274 11.00 12.18 -4.59
N GLN A 275 11.63 12.49 -5.72
CA GLN A 275 11.77 11.59 -6.86
C GLN A 275 12.50 10.31 -6.47
N ARG A 276 13.61 10.41 -5.74
CA ARG A 276 14.37 9.23 -5.27
C ARG A 276 13.56 8.36 -4.30
N ARG A 277 12.78 9.00 -3.43
CA ARG A 277 11.85 8.28 -2.56
C ARG A 277 10.78 7.56 -3.38
N SER A 278 10.15 8.25 -4.33
CA SER A 278 9.11 7.66 -5.20
C SER A 278 9.65 6.47 -5.99
N SER A 279 10.85 6.59 -6.55
CA SER A 279 11.55 5.48 -7.23
C SER A 279 11.67 4.25 -6.33
N ARG A 280 12.18 4.42 -5.11
CA ARG A 280 12.29 3.32 -4.12
C ARG A 280 10.93 2.76 -3.70
N THR A 281 9.94 3.61 -3.52
CA THR A 281 8.58 3.16 -3.13
C THR A 281 7.95 2.35 -4.25
N VAL A 282 8.02 2.81 -5.50
CA VAL A 282 7.49 2.08 -6.65
C VAL A 282 8.16 0.71 -6.80
N ALA A 283 9.50 0.66 -6.69
CA ALA A 283 10.23 -0.60 -6.77
C ALA A 283 9.96 -1.56 -5.60
N ALA A 284 9.47 -1.07 -4.47
CA ALA A 284 9.07 -1.89 -3.33
C ALA A 284 7.63 -2.44 -3.42
N LEU A 285 6.83 -2.00 -4.40
CA LEU A 285 5.50 -2.55 -4.66
C LEU A 285 5.59 -3.98 -5.20
N ASP A 286 4.48 -4.69 -5.14
CA ASP A 286 4.40 -6.04 -5.72
C ASP A 286 4.57 -6.01 -7.24
N LYS A 287 5.39 -6.94 -7.75
CA LYS A 287 5.72 -7.03 -9.17
C LYS A 287 4.47 -7.11 -10.05
N LEU A 288 4.52 -6.42 -11.19
CA LEU A 288 3.46 -6.50 -12.19
C LEU A 288 3.35 -7.93 -12.75
N PRO A 289 2.13 -8.42 -12.99
CA PRO A 289 1.96 -9.69 -13.68
C PRO A 289 2.49 -9.57 -15.11
N SER A 290 3.36 -10.50 -15.50
CA SER A 290 3.84 -10.58 -16.87
C SER A 290 3.16 -11.71 -17.62
N SER A 291 2.85 -11.50 -18.90
CA SER A 291 2.33 -12.55 -19.76
C SER A 291 3.40 -13.63 -20.00
N ALA A 292 3.01 -14.89 -19.93
CA ALA A 292 3.86 -16.00 -20.39
C ALA A 292 4.01 -16.04 -21.93
N TYR A 293 3.11 -15.36 -22.65
CA TYR A 293 3.18 -15.26 -24.10
C TYR A 293 4.32 -14.35 -24.52
N ARG A 294 5.21 -14.89 -25.35
CA ARG A 294 6.34 -14.16 -25.97
C ARG A 294 6.12 -14.11 -27.48
N PRO A 295 5.61 -12.98 -28.01
CA PRO A 295 5.45 -12.83 -29.45
C PRO A 295 6.81 -12.67 -30.12
N GLN A 296 6.88 -12.92 -31.41
CA GLN A 296 7.98 -12.43 -32.23
C GLN A 296 7.89 -10.90 -32.27
N ILE A 297 8.93 -10.21 -31.79
CA ILE A 297 8.97 -8.75 -31.80
C ILE A 297 9.34 -8.30 -33.21
N THR A 298 8.46 -7.50 -33.80
CA THR A 298 8.64 -6.87 -35.11
C THR A 298 8.30 -5.39 -35.02
N GLY A 299 8.71 -4.59 -35.99
CA GLY A 299 8.36 -3.16 -36.04
C GLY A 299 6.84 -2.88 -36.05
N GLU A 300 6.02 -3.82 -36.54
CA GLU A 300 4.56 -3.67 -36.64
C GLU A 300 3.82 -4.10 -35.36
N LEU A 301 4.52 -4.70 -34.40
CA LEU A 301 3.90 -5.15 -33.16
C LEU A 301 3.30 -3.95 -32.40
N MET A 302 2.02 -4.00 -32.09
CA MET A 302 1.31 -2.99 -31.30
C MET A 302 1.43 -3.33 -29.82
N LEU A 303 1.86 -2.36 -29.05
CA LEU A 303 2.08 -2.45 -27.62
C LEU A 303 1.26 -1.40 -26.88
N ARG A 304 0.89 -1.72 -25.66
CA ARG A 304 0.33 -0.72 -24.73
C ARG A 304 0.89 -0.90 -23.32
N HIS A 305 0.75 0.13 -22.50
CA HIS A 305 1.02 -0.01 -21.08
C HIS A 305 0.08 -1.03 -20.48
N SER A 306 0.59 -1.89 -19.59
CA SER A 306 -0.27 -2.75 -18.78
C SER A 306 -1.19 -1.89 -17.92
N PRO A 307 -2.41 -2.34 -17.63
CA PRO A 307 -3.30 -1.61 -16.73
C PRO A 307 -2.59 -1.29 -15.41
N ARG A 308 -2.59 -0.01 -15.01
CA ARG A 308 -1.92 0.50 -13.80
C ARG A 308 -0.40 0.27 -13.76
N ALA A 309 0.23 0.08 -14.90
CA ALA A 309 1.68 0.17 -14.99
C ALA A 309 2.11 1.57 -14.57
N MET A 310 2.84 1.66 -13.47
CA MET A 310 3.49 2.90 -13.05
C MET A 310 4.99 2.77 -13.20
N CYS A 311 5.66 3.87 -13.45
CA CYS A 311 7.11 3.90 -13.49
C CYS A 311 7.62 5.22 -12.93
N HIS A 312 8.89 5.20 -12.52
CA HIS A 312 9.62 6.39 -12.13
C HIS A 312 10.98 6.37 -12.81
N LEU A 313 11.33 7.46 -13.52
CA LEU A 313 12.60 7.57 -14.23
C LEU A 313 13.55 8.50 -13.49
N MET A 314 14.73 8.02 -13.24
CA MET A 314 15.86 8.82 -12.79
C MET A 314 17.06 8.54 -13.69
N ALA A 315 17.80 9.58 -14.08
CA ALA A 315 18.98 9.43 -14.91
C ALA A 315 20.20 10.06 -14.24
N ASN A 316 21.35 9.43 -14.42
CA ASN A 316 22.67 10.00 -14.15
C ASN A 316 23.47 10.13 -15.45
N SER A 317 24.78 10.35 -15.38
CA SER A 317 25.63 10.51 -16.56
C SER A 317 25.69 9.26 -17.47
N GLU A 318 25.44 8.07 -16.93
CA GLU A 318 25.67 6.80 -17.64
C GLU A 318 24.40 5.97 -17.82
N LYS A 319 23.50 6.00 -16.86
CA LYS A 319 22.36 5.08 -16.76
C LYS A 319 21.07 5.81 -16.45
N ILE A 320 19.99 5.19 -16.87
CA ILE A 320 18.61 5.48 -16.47
C ILE A 320 18.21 4.38 -15.49
N ASP A 321 17.74 4.77 -14.32
CA ASP A 321 16.99 3.90 -13.40
C ASP A 321 15.51 4.05 -13.74
N PHE A 322 14.94 3.02 -14.35
CA PHE A 322 13.53 2.90 -14.63
C PHE A 322 12.93 2.00 -13.55
N SER A 323 12.38 2.62 -12.51
CA SER A 323 11.78 1.92 -11.39
C SER A 323 10.36 1.52 -11.71
N LEU A 324 10.05 0.26 -11.50
CA LEU A 324 8.73 -0.38 -11.72
C LEU A 324 8.27 -1.06 -10.43
N PRO A 325 6.97 -1.40 -10.29
CA PRO A 325 6.54 -2.29 -9.23
C PRO A 325 7.35 -3.60 -9.21
N GLY A 326 8.07 -3.82 -8.11
CA GLY A 326 8.86 -5.01 -7.86
C GLY A 326 10.29 -5.02 -8.42
N GLU A 327 10.73 -4.00 -9.17
CA GLU A 327 12.08 -4.01 -9.74
C GLU A 327 12.60 -2.65 -10.20
N HIS A 328 13.94 -2.56 -10.34
CA HIS A 328 14.65 -1.50 -11.03
C HIS A 328 15.24 -2.02 -12.34
N LEU A 329 14.97 -1.35 -13.44
CA LEU A 329 15.61 -1.63 -14.72
C LEU A 329 16.69 -0.57 -14.99
N TYR A 330 17.95 -0.98 -14.91
CA TYR A 330 19.06 -0.10 -15.25
C TYR A 330 19.34 -0.19 -16.75
N ILE A 331 19.18 0.93 -17.44
CA ILE A 331 19.27 1.05 -18.90
C ILE A 331 20.36 2.07 -19.24
N HIS A 332 21.15 1.81 -20.28
CA HIS A 332 22.18 2.75 -20.71
C HIS A 332 21.56 4.05 -21.22
N ARG A 333 22.15 5.19 -20.85
CA ARG A 333 21.61 6.51 -21.19
C ARG A 333 21.51 6.78 -22.70
N GLY A 334 22.32 6.10 -23.54
CA GLY A 334 22.27 6.24 -24.98
C GLY A 334 20.91 5.94 -25.63
N VAL A 335 19.97 5.34 -24.91
CA VAL A 335 18.59 5.08 -25.37
C VAL A 335 17.54 5.88 -24.58
N GLU A 336 17.94 7.01 -23.98
CA GLU A 336 17.07 7.83 -23.10
C GLU A 336 15.80 8.28 -23.83
N GLU A 337 15.90 8.72 -25.07
CA GLU A 337 14.76 9.16 -25.87
C GLU A 337 13.75 8.02 -26.08
N SER A 338 14.22 6.82 -26.38
CA SER A 338 13.38 5.62 -26.53
C SER A 338 12.69 5.25 -25.22
N VAL A 339 13.40 5.31 -24.10
CA VAL A 339 12.86 4.97 -22.78
C VAL A 339 11.81 5.99 -22.34
N LYS A 340 12.04 7.28 -22.52
CA LYS A 340 11.05 8.33 -22.25
C LYS A 340 9.80 8.15 -23.10
N PHE A 341 9.96 7.91 -24.41
CA PHE A 341 8.82 7.65 -25.27
C PHE A 341 7.98 6.46 -24.78
N ILE A 342 8.65 5.34 -24.42
CA ILE A 342 7.96 4.15 -23.91
C ILE A 342 7.21 4.47 -22.59
N SER A 343 7.76 5.32 -21.73
CA SER A 343 7.12 5.65 -20.46
C SER A 343 5.93 6.61 -20.58
N GLU A 344 5.93 7.44 -21.61
CA GLU A 344 4.95 8.53 -21.78
C GLU A 344 3.84 8.19 -22.79
N THR A 345 4.06 7.18 -23.66
CA THR A 345 3.14 6.82 -24.74
C THR A 345 2.35 5.58 -24.37
N PRO A 346 1.04 5.72 -24.05
CA PRO A 346 0.24 4.59 -23.54
C PRO A 346 0.08 3.44 -24.56
N GLU A 347 0.06 3.74 -25.86
CA GLU A 347 -0.10 2.74 -26.92
C GLU A 347 0.71 3.18 -28.16
N PHE A 348 1.51 2.28 -28.72
CA PHE A 348 2.41 2.56 -29.83
C PHE A 348 2.82 1.30 -30.59
N ARG A 349 3.34 1.46 -31.82
CA ARG A 349 4.03 0.40 -32.54
C ARG A 349 5.52 0.42 -32.21
N VAL A 350 6.15 -0.74 -32.24
CA VAL A 350 7.58 -0.86 -31.95
C VAL A 350 8.42 0.04 -32.87
N ARG A 351 8.07 0.19 -34.15
CA ARG A 351 8.74 1.07 -35.09
C ARG A 351 8.68 2.56 -34.74
N ASP A 352 7.67 2.97 -33.97
CA ASP A 352 7.44 4.37 -33.59
C ASP A 352 8.38 4.83 -32.46
N ILE A 353 9.11 3.90 -31.83
CA ILE A 353 10.08 4.22 -30.77
C ILE A 353 11.23 5.03 -31.36
N PRO A 354 11.44 6.30 -30.92
CA PRO A 354 12.45 7.21 -31.45
C PRO A 354 13.86 6.89 -30.92
N GLY A 355 14.82 7.77 -31.21
CA GLY A 355 16.19 7.73 -30.65
C GLY A 355 17.25 7.19 -31.59
N GLY A 356 16.91 6.95 -32.86
CA GLY A 356 17.90 6.54 -33.88
C GLY A 356 18.61 5.21 -33.58
N VAL A 357 18.02 4.38 -32.73
CA VAL A 357 18.58 3.09 -32.29
C VAL A 357 18.32 2.01 -33.33
N ALA A 358 19.28 1.09 -33.49
CA ALA A 358 19.12 -0.08 -34.34
C ALA A 358 17.96 -0.98 -33.87
N ASP A 359 17.38 -1.74 -34.80
CA ASP A 359 16.20 -2.55 -34.52
C ASP A 359 16.43 -3.63 -33.41
N ASP A 360 17.62 -4.19 -33.35
CA ASP A 360 18.00 -5.16 -32.32
C ASP A 360 17.99 -4.54 -30.93
N ILE A 361 18.44 -3.30 -30.76
CA ILE A 361 18.38 -2.56 -29.47
C ILE A 361 16.94 -2.21 -29.15
N ARG A 362 16.14 -1.76 -30.11
CA ARG A 362 14.73 -1.45 -29.96
C ARG A 362 13.93 -2.69 -29.51
N PHE A 363 14.21 -3.83 -30.16
CA PHE A 363 13.55 -5.11 -29.79
C PHE A 363 13.98 -5.61 -28.42
N ALA A 364 15.26 -5.45 -28.05
CA ALA A 364 15.74 -5.80 -26.73
C ALA A 364 15.10 -4.94 -25.62
N LEU A 365 14.90 -3.64 -25.86
CA LEU A 365 14.16 -2.77 -24.94
C LEU A 365 12.72 -3.24 -24.77
N VAL A 366 12.02 -3.50 -25.87
CA VAL A 366 10.63 -3.99 -25.85
C VAL A 366 10.52 -5.32 -25.11
N ASP A 367 11.42 -6.28 -25.36
CA ASP A 367 11.43 -7.56 -24.65
C ASP A 367 11.61 -7.38 -23.14
N LYS A 368 12.49 -6.47 -22.75
CA LYS A 368 12.70 -6.14 -21.33
C LYS A 368 11.42 -5.59 -20.66
N PHE A 369 10.71 -4.68 -21.32
CA PHE A 369 9.47 -4.10 -20.79
C PHE A 369 8.27 -5.06 -20.86
N LEU A 370 8.20 -5.96 -21.82
CA LEU A 370 7.23 -7.07 -21.83
C LEU A 370 7.52 -8.08 -20.71
N THR A 371 8.80 -8.36 -20.45
CA THR A 371 9.23 -9.27 -19.38
C THR A 371 8.93 -8.71 -17.98
N SER A 372 9.11 -7.41 -17.80
CA SER A 372 8.77 -6.73 -16.54
C SER A 372 7.26 -6.60 -16.29
N GLY A 373 6.41 -6.82 -17.29
CA GLY A 373 4.96 -6.61 -17.21
C GLY A 373 4.55 -5.15 -17.37
N PHE A 374 5.47 -4.23 -17.69
CA PHE A 374 5.14 -2.83 -17.95
C PHE A 374 4.38 -2.64 -19.26
N LEU A 375 4.76 -3.40 -20.28
CA LEU A 375 4.08 -3.44 -21.58
C LEU A 375 3.32 -4.75 -21.76
N GLU A 376 2.24 -4.69 -22.52
CA GLU A 376 1.52 -5.84 -23.05
C GLU A 376 1.23 -5.67 -24.54
N VAL A 377 1.01 -6.82 -25.22
CA VAL A 377 0.68 -6.84 -26.64
C VAL A 377 -0.80 -6.54 -26.83
N VAL A 378 -1.12 -5.60 -27.70
CA VAL A 378 -2.51 -5.36 -28.14
C VAL A 378 -2.92 -6.50 -29.06
N ARG A 379 -3.97 -7.22 -28.69
CA ARG A 379 -4.53 -8.34 -29.46
C ARG A 379 -5.65 -7.88 -30.37
#